data_47e196167ec837d7a0f4bbc808d3c4a4
#
_entry.id   47e196167ec837d7a0f4bbc808d3c4a4
#
_cell.length_a   1.000
_cell.length_b   1.000
_cell.length_c   1.000
_cell.angle_alpha   90.00
_cell.angle_beta   90.00
_cell.angle_gamma   90.00
#
_symmetry.space_group_name_H-M   'P 1'
#
loop_
_entity.id
_entity.type
_entity.pdbx_description
1 polymer ?
#
loop_
_entity_poly.entity_id
_entity_poly.type
_entity_poly.pdbx_seq_one_letter_code
_entity_poly.pdbx_strand_id
1 'polypeptide(L)'
;MAMGQLEIAGFTLYGMSEEWQVIHLKKDGSIEWSSADAFLGKGTVECAAMLHEKFGSKVSLAICGPVGEYGGLISGISMSDTDQRPSRIAARGGVGAVMGSKKIKAIVIDLHKMPGFADRKKLLKGIKEYGRMIREDDATMALKDYGTAMMGDYTNYVGGLPTNNFSAGSQATGEGDVFEMGGQHIRERNMERGGETSHACMPGCMIECSNVY
;
A
#
# COMPACT_ATOMS: atom_id res chain seq x y z
N MET A 1 3.08 7.41 7.63
CA MET A 1 2.23 8.45 8.27
C MET A 1 1.97 8.14 9.74
N ALA A 2 1.51 6.93 10.13
CA ALA A 2 1.24 6.58 11.53
C ALA A 2 2.45 6.85 12.46
N MET A 3 3.64 6.41 12.10
CA MET A 3 4.87 6.72 12.85
C MET A 3 5.13 8.22 12.99
N GLY A 4 4.89 9.02 11.93
CA GLY A 4 5.01 10.47 11.99
C GLY A 4 4.02 11.14 12.95
N GLN A 5 2.84 10.54 13.18
CA GLN A 5 1.89 10.99 14.20
C GLN A 5 2.39 10.75 15.63
N LEU A 6 3.28 9.78 15.80
CA LEU A 6 3.95 9.48 17.07
C LEU A 6 5.33 10.19 17.18
N GLU A 7 5.67 11.05 16.22
CA GLU A 7 6.97 11.73 16.11
C GLU A 7 8.16 10.76 16.03
N ILE A 8 7.92 9.54 15.50
CA ILE A 8 8.93 8.51 15.30
C ILE A 8 9.39 8.53 13.83
N ALA A 9 10.66 8.83 13.61
CA ALA A 9 11.26 8.85 12.27
C ALA A 9 11.54 7.43 11.73
N GLY A 10 11.88 6.51 12.60
CA GLY A 10 12.19 5.12 12.27
C GLY A 10 12.59 4.33 13.50
N PHE A 11 12.62 3.00 13.36
CA PHE A 11 13.16 2.09 14.37
C PHE A 11 13.88 0.92 13.71
N THR A 12 14.77 0.29 14.42
CA THR A 12 15.50 -0.90 13.97
C THR A 12 15.27 -2.04 14.96
N LEU A 13 14.98 -3.23 14.42
CA LEU A 13 14.86 -4.45 15.20
C LEU A 13 16.13 -5.29 15.04
N TYR A 14 16.82 -5.53 16.12
CA TYR A 14 17.99 -6.41 16.17
C TYR A 14 17.63 -7.78 16.69
N GLY A 15 18.34 -8.80 16.20
CA GLY A 15 18.15 -10.19 16.63
C GLY A 15 16.86 -10.82 16.11
N MET A 16 16.48 -11.90 16.75
CA MET A 16 15.30 -12.72 16.48
C MET A 16 14.63 -13.05 17.81
N SER A 17 13.31 -13.00 17.86
CA SER A 17 12.55 -13.45 19.03
C SER A 17 12.57 -14.99 19.17
N GLU A 18 12.46 -15.52 20.38
CA GLU A 18 12.30 -16.95 20.61
C GLU A 18 10.91 -17.44 20.17
N GLU A 19 9.89 -16.59 20.32
CA GLU A 19 8.51 -16.86 19.95
C GLU A 19 7.98 -15.79 19.00
N TRP A 20 6.89 -16.09 18.29
CA TRP A 20 6.23 -15.15 17.40
C TRP A 20 5.57 -14.02 18.19
N GLN A 21 5.86 -12.79 17.78
CA GLN A 21 5.43 -11.57 18.47
C GLN A 21 4.62 -10.62 17.59
N VAL A 22 3.75 -9.88 18.24
CA VAL A 22 3.17 -8.63 17.75
C VAL A 22 3.82 -7.48 18.52
N ILE A 23 4.32 -6.49 17.80
CA ILE A 23 4.88 -5.26 18.38
C ILE A 23 3.80 -4.19 18.32
N HIS A 24 3.49 -3.55 19.44
CA HIS A 24 2.55 -2.43 19.49
C HIS A 24 3.27 -1.15 19.93
N LEU A 25 3.35 -0.17 19.02
CA LEU A 25 3.86 1.16 19.29
C LEU A 25 2.67 2.04 19.70
N LYS A 26 2.64 2.40 20.97
CA LYS A 26 1.55 3.17 21.56
C LYS A 26 1.75 4.67 21.41
N LYS A 27 0.65 5.41 21.45
CA LYS A 27 0.63 6.88 21.34
C LYS A 27 1.38 7.62 22.47
N ASP A 28 1.66 6.96 23.59
CA ASP A 28 2.48 7.48 24.69
C ASP A 28 3.98 7.24 24.50
N GLY A 29 4.38 6.65 23.35
CA GLY A 29 5.76 6.29 23.02
C GLY A 29 6.22 4.96 23.60
N SER A 30 5.40 4.26 24.38
CA SER A 30 5.73 2.94 24.89
C SER A 30 5.59 1.86 23.81
N ILE A 31 6.39 0.78 23.96
CA ILE A 31 6.36 -0.37 23.07
C ILE A 31 5.93 -1.57 23.88
N GLU A 32 4.90 -2.24 23.41
CA GLU A 32 4.40 -3.48 24.03
C GLU A 32 4.60 -4.67 23.08
N TRP A 33 5.00 -5.78 23.64
CA TRP A 33 5.17 -7.06 22.96
C TRP A 33 4.09 -8.02 23.43
N SER A 34 3.48 -8.73 22.50
CA SER A 34 2.49 -9.76 22.84
C SER A 34 2.61 -10.97 21.92
N SER A 35 2.22 -12.16 22.40
CA SER A 35 2.19 -13.37 21.59
C SER A 35 1.39 -13.17 20.30
N ALA A 36 1.94 -13.72 19.22
CA ALA A 36 1.30 -13.74 17.90
C ALA A 36 0.64 -15.09 17.57
N ASP A 37 0.58 -16.04 18.46
CA ASP A 37 0.15 -17.44 18.20
C ASP A 37 -1.24 -17.51 17.53
N ALA A 38 -2.17 -16.68 17.99
CA ALA A 38 -3.53 -16.62 17.43
C ALA A 38 -3.57 -16.16 15.98
N PHE A 39 -2.53 -15.47 15.50
CA PHE A 39 -2.47 -14.86 14.17
C PHE A 39 -1.64 -15.68 13.17
N LEU A 40 -0.95 -16.72 13.59
CA LEU A 40 -0.09 -17.54 12.74
C LEU A 40 -0.91 -18.32 11.71
N GLY A 41 -0.35 -18.46 10.51
CA GLY A 41 -1.01 -19.12 9.37
C GLY A 41 -2.18 -18.36 8.78
N LYS A 42 -2.56 -17.21 9.36
CA LYS A 42 -3.68 -16.39 8.88
C LYS A 42 -3.28 -15.53 7.68
N GLY A 43 -4.15 -15.49 6.67
CA GLY A 43 -4.03 -14.54 5.56
C GLY A 43 -4.06 -13.09 6.05
N THR A 44 -3.48 -12.18 5.28
CA THR A 44 -3.31 -10.77 5.73
C THR A 44 -4.64 -10.07 6.02
N VAL A 45 -5.70 -10.38 5.28
CA VAL A 45 -7.04 -9.80 5.49
C VAL A 45 -7.65 -10.30 6.80
N GLU A 46 -7.64 -11.63 7.03
CA GLU A 46 -8.13 -12.24 8.27
C GLU A 46 -7.33 -11.74 9.48
N CYS A 47 -5.99 -11.74 9.35
CA CYS A 47 -5.11 -11.25 10.40
C CYS A 47 -5.36 -9.77 10.74
N ALA A 48 -5.59 -8.91 9.73
CA ALA A 48 -5.93 -7.50 9.95
C ALA A 48 -7.23 -7.35 10.73
N ALA A 49 -8.28 -8.12 10.38
CA ALA A 49 -9.55 -8.09 11.09
C ALA A 49 -9.38 -8.48 12.58
N MET A 50 -8.66 -9.57 12.86
CA MET A 50 -8.36 -10.01 14.23
C MET A 50 -7.52 -8.98 15.01
N LEU A 51 -6.54 -8.33 14.36
CA LEU A 51 -5.74 -7.28 14.99
C LEU A 51 -6.58 -6.05 15.31
N HIS A 52 -7.49 -5.65 14.41
CA HIS A 52 -8.44 -4.55 14.68
C HIS A 52 -9.44 -4.89 15.79
N GLU A 53 -9.86 -6.14 15.89
CA GLU A 53 -10.70 -6.59 17.02
C GLU A 53 -9.93 -6.46 18.35
N LYS A 54 -8.64 -6.85 18.39
CA LYS A 54 -7.80 -6.80 19.60
C LYS A 54 -7.37 -5.37 19.98
N PHE A 55 -6.93 -4.56 19.02
CA PHE A 55 -6.30 -3.26 19.25
C PHE A 55 -7.20 -2.05 18.90
N GLY A 56 -8.38 -2.32 18.34
CA GLY A 56 -9.32 -1.29 17.89
C GLY A 56 -9.03 -0.77 16.48
N SER A 57 -9.91 0.10 15.98
CA SER A 57 -9.84 0.64 14.61
C SER A 57 -8.88 1.83 14.46
N LYS A 58 -8.36 2.40 15.56
CA LYS A 58 -7.46 3.56 15.53
C LYS A 58 -5.98 3.15 15.53
N VAL A 59 -5.64 2.15 14.73
CA VAL A 59 -4.28 1.66 14.56
C VAL A 59 -3.93 1.51 13.08
N SER A 60 -2.67 1.59 12.75
CA SER A 60 -2.12 1.21 11.45
C SER A 60 -1.33 -0.08 11.61
N LEU A 61 -1.46 -0.98 10.66
CA LEU A 61 -0.89 -2.32 10.70
C LEU A 61 0.20 -2.51 9.66
N ALA A 62 1.23 -3.28 10.01
CA ALA A 62 2.16 -3.88 9.07
C ALA A 62 2.24 -5.38 9.39
N ILE A 63 1.85 -6.24 8.45
CA ILE A 63 1.57 -7.65 8.67
C ILE A 63 2.48 -8.53 7.81
N CYS A 64 3.15 -9.49 8.44
CA CYS A 64 3.82 -10.60 7.80
C CYS A 64 2.77 -11.66 7.43
N GLY A 65 2.60 -11.94 6.14
CA GLY A 65 1.69 -12.99 5.68
C GLY A 65 2.30 -14.39 5.84
N PRO A 66 1.51 -15.47 5.56
CA PRO A 66 1.98 -16.86 5.70
C PRO A 66 3.26 -17.15 4.89
N VAL A 67 3.42 -16.55 3.71
CA VAL A 67 4.63 -16.72 2.89
C VAL A 67 5.88 -16.19 3.61
N GLY A 68 5.76 -15.09 4.35
CA GLY A 68 6.85 -14.55 5.17
C GLY A 68 7.14 -15.40 6.40
N GLU A 69 6.11 -16.03 6.99
CA GLU A 69 6.26 -16.90 8.16
C GLU A 69 7.18 -18.09 7.88
N TYR A 70 7.05 -18.71 6.70
CA TYR A 70 7.96 -19.81 6.32
C TYR A 70 9.23 -19.35 5.59
N GLY A 71 9.48 -18.03 5.50
CA GLY A 71 10.70 -17.48 4.92
C GLY A 71 10.71 -17.43 3.39
N GLY A 72 9.55 -17.41 2.73
CA GLY A 72 9.45 -17.33 1.28
C GLY A 72 10.03 -16.01 0.72
N LEU A 73 11.00 -16.10 -0.19
CA LEU A 73 11.79 -14.95 -0.67
C LEU A 73 10.99 -13.94 -1.51
N ILE A 74 9.80 -14.31 -1.97
CA ILE A 74 8.88 -13.41 -2.71
C ILE A 74 7.88 -12.71 -1.78
N SER A 75 7.99 -12.91 -0.46
CA SER A 75 7.05 -12.35 0.51
C SER A 75 7.23 -10.85 0.70
N GLY A 76 6.09 -10.15 0.82
CA GLY A 76 6.02 -8.74 1.19
C GLY A 76 5.49 -8.52 2.61
N ILE A 77 5.42 -7.26 2.99
CA ILE A 77 4.75 -6.82 4.22
C ILE A 77 3.49 -6.05 3.80
N SER A 78 2.32 -6.51 4.26
CA SER A 78 1.04 -5.83 4.01
C SER A 78 0.81 -4.73 5.03
N MET A 79 0.50 -3.53 4.56
CA MET A 79 0.26 -2.36 5.40
C MET A 79 -1.15 -1.82 5.19
N SER A 80 -1.71 -1.19 6.23
CA SER A 80 -3.01 -0.53 6.17
C SER A 80 -3.04 0.57 5.12
N ASP A 81 -4.10 0.60 4.31
CA ASP A 81 -4.47 1.74 3.46
C ASP A 81 -5.29 2.79 4.24
N THR A 82 -5.89 3.75 3.53
CA THR A 82 -6.73 4.79 4.12
C THR A 82 -8.04 4.25 4.72
N ASP A 83 -8.49 3.07 4.26
CA ASP A 83 -9.70 2.40 4.72
C ASP A 83 -9.42 1.24 5.68
N GLN A 84 -8.22 1.20 6.25
CA GLN A 84 -7.77 0.17 7.18
C GLN A 84 -7.61 -1.23 6.57
N ARG A 85 -7.69 -1.38 5.24
CA ARG A 85 -7.47 -2.64 4.54
C ARG A 85 -5.96 -2.92 4.44
N PRO A 86 -5.48 -4.17 4.54
CA PRO A 86 -4.06 -4.53 4.42
C PRO A 86 -3.62 -4.61 2.95
N SER A 87 -3.96 -3.60 2.15
CA SER A 87 -3.86 -3.60 0.69
C SER A 87 -2.58 -2.96 0.16
N ARG A 88 -1.77 -2.33 1.02
CA ARG A 88 -0.53 -1.67 0.61
C ARG A 88 0.67 -2.54 0.95
N ILE A 89 1.34 -3.06 -0.07
CA ILE A 89 2.35 -4.10 0.11
C ILE A 89 3.74 -3.54 -0.18
N ALA A 90 4.65 -3.65 0.79
CA ALA A 90 6.09 -3.56 0.55
C ALA A 90 6.52 -4.87 -0.10
N ALA A 91 6.49 -4.92 -1.45
CA ALA A 91 6.50 -6.17 -2.20
C ALA A 91 7.88 -6.60 -2.70
N ARG A 92 8.87 -5.70 -2.74
CA ARG A 92 10.20 -6.00 -3.32
C ARG A 92 11.19 -6.45 -2.26
N GLY A 93 12.14 -7.31 -2.66
CA GLY A 93 13.31 -7.70 -1.86
C GLY A 93 13.02 -8.74 -0.78
N GLY A 94 11.85 -9.38 -0.78
CA GLY A 94 11.53 -10.44 0.18
C GLY A 94 11.44 -9.96 1.64
N VAL A 95 11.05 -8.70 1.86
CA VAL A 95 11.02 -8.10 3.20
C VAL A 95 10.09 -8.80 4.18
N GLY A 96 9.06 -9.52 3.69
CA GLY A 96 8.23 -10.39 4.50
C GLY A 96 9.02 -11.53 5.13
N ALA A 97 9.94 -12.15 4.38
CA ALA A 97 10.84 -13.18 4.90
C ALA A 97 11.80 -12.62 5.97
N VAL A 98 12.28 -11.39 5.78
CA VAL A 98 13.10 -10.69 6.79
C VAL A 98 12.30 -10.47 8.09
N MET A 99 11.04 -10.03 7.98
CA MET A 99 10.16 -9.87 9.13
C MET A 99 9.87 -11.22 9.80
N GLY A 100 9.59 -12.25 8.99
CA GLY A 100 9.35 -13.62 9.45
C GLY A 100 10.57 -14.24 10.13
N SER A 101 11.79 -14.03 9.61
CA SER A 101 13.03 -14.53 10.22
C SER A 101 13.28 -13.96 11.61
N LYS A 102 12.68 -12.83 11.95
CA LYS A 102 12.71 -12.22 13.28
C LYS A 102 11.56 -12.67 14.19
N LYS A 103 10.69 -13.54 13.66
CA LYS A 103 9.44 -13.98 14.29
C LYS A 103 8.52 -12.82 14.69
N ILE A 104 8.42 -11.81 13.82
CA ILE A 104 7.47 -10.71 13.98
C ILE A 104 6.31 -10.93 13.03
N LYS A 105 5.13 -11.18 13.59
CA LYS A 105 3.89 -11.38 12.82
C LYS A 105 3.27 -10.07 12.38
N ALA A 106 3.23 -9.10 13.29
CA ALA A 106 2.66 -7.80 12.99
C ALA A 106 3.33 -6.68 13.81
N ILE A 107 3.28 -5.48 13.22
CA ILE A 107 3.58 -4.23 13.90
C ILE A 107 2.30 -3.41 13.89
N VAL A 108 1.83 -3.05 15.07
CA VAL A 108 0.65 -2.25 15.33
C VAL A 108 1.10 -0.88 15.79
N ILE A 109 0.58 0.18 15.19
CA ILE A 109 0.96 1.56 15.49
C ILE A 109 -0.29 2.36 15.80
N ASP A 110 -0.39 2.93 16.99
CA ASP A 110 -1.49 3.80 17.37
C ASP A 110 -1.57 5.02 16.43
N LEU A 111 -2.77 5.36 16.00
CA LEU A 111 -3.03 6.60 15.30
C LEU A 111 -3.21 7.74 16.30
N HIS A 112 -2.55 8.87 16.01
CA HIS A 112 -2.59 10.07 16.84
C HIS A 112 -2.69 11.32 15.95
N LYS A 113 -2.63 12.49 16.53
CA LYS A 113 -2.63 13.77 15.80
C LYS A 113 -1.28 14.00 15.14
N MET A 114 -1.28 14.54 13.93
CA MET A 114 -0.05 15.02 13.30
C MET A 114 0.60 16.11 14.16
N PRO A 115 1.94 16.14 14.23
CA PRO A 115 2.67 17.22 14.87
C PRO A 115 2.28 18.60 14.32
N GLY A 116 2.42 19.63 15.13
CA GLY A 116 2.18 21.01 14.71
C GLY A 116 3.19 21.46 13.65
N PHE A 117 2.80 22.40 12.82
CA PHE A 117 3.68 22.99 11.81
C PHE A 117 4.23 24.33 12.28
N ALA A 118 5.51 24.59 12.04
CA ALA A 118 6.18 25.83 12.40
C ALA A 118 5.51 27.06 11.75
N ASP A 119 5.14 26.96 10.47
CA ASP A 119 4.40 27.99 9.74
C ASP A 119 3.23 27.37 8.97
N ARG A 120 2.09 27.29 9.66
CA ARG A 120 0.86 26.75 9.09
C ARG A 120 0.35 27.55 7.89
N LYS A 121 0.50 28.89 7.90
CA LYS A 121 0.00 29.73 6.79
C LYS A 121 0.79 29.49 5.50
N LYS A 122 2.11 29.45 5.60
CA LYS A 122 3.00 29.15 4.48
C LYS A 122 2.74 27.74 3.92
N LEU A 123 2.60 26.76 4.81
CA LEU A 123 2.28 25.39 4.42
C LEU A 123 0.94 25.29 3.67
N LEU A 124 -0.13 25.87 4.21
CA LEU A 124 -1.46 25.84 3.56
C LEU A 124 -1.46 26.55 2.21
N LYS A 125 -0.71 27.67 2.08
CA LYS A 125 -0.54 28.34 0.79
C LYS A 125 0.16 27.43 -0.21
N GLY A 126 1.25 26.76 0.19
CA GLY A 126 1.97 25.81 -0.65
C GLY A 126 1.13 24.61 -1.06
N ILE A 127 0.37 24.02 -0.13
CA ILE A 127 -0.55 22.90 -0.42
C ILE A 127 -1.62 23.34 -1.44
N LYS A 128 -2.21 24.53 -1.28
CA LYS A 128 -3.23 25.05 -2.22
C LYS A 128 -2.65 25.28 -3.62
N GLU A 129 -1.48 25.88 -3.69
CA GLU A 129 -0.77 26.14 -4.97
C GLU A 129 -0.41 24.83 -5.65
N TYR A 130 0.22 23.91 -4.95
CA TYR A 130 0.59 22.61 -5.49
C TYR A 130 -0.63 21.78 -5.92
N GLY A 131 -1.71 21.80 -5.13
CA GLY A 131 -2.96 21.14 -5.50
C GLY A 131 -3.63 21.75 -6.75
N ARG A 132 -3.43 23.05 -7.00
CA ARG A 132 -3.85 23.70 -8.25
C ARG A 132 -3.03 23.16 -9.43
N MET A 133 -1.70 23.17 -9.30
CA MET A 133 -0.78 22.68 -10.34
C MET A 133 -1.08 21.23 -10.74
N ILE A 134 -1.34 20.35 -9.76
CA ILE A 134 -1.72 18.95 -10.02
C ILE A 134 -2.99 18.86 -10.87
N ARG A 135 -4.02 19.65 -10.53
CA ARG A 135 -5.30 19.61 -11.26
C ARG A 135 -5.23 20.21 -12.66
N GLU A 136 -4.26 21.06 -12.92
CA GLU A 136 -4.03 21.70 -14.22
C GLU A 136 -3.07 20.91 -15.11
N ASP A 137 -2.50 19.80 -14.60
CA ASP A 137 -1.59 18.93 -15.36
C ASP A 137 -2.35 17.72 -15.92
N ASP A 138 -2.56 17.73 -17.24
CA ASP A 138 -3.32 16.69 -17.93
C ASP A 138 -2.73 15.28 -17.76
N ALA A 139 -1.41 15.14 -17.71
CA ALA A 139 -0.76 13.84 -17.53
C ALA A 139 -1.02 13.28 -16.12
N THR A 140 -0.98 14.14 -15.11
CA THR A 140 -1.32 13.76 -13.74
C THR A 140 -2.80 13.44 -13.60
N MET A 141 -3.68 14.19 -14.26
CA MET A 141 -5.12 13.91 -14.26
C MET A 141 -5.47 12.61 -14.99
N ALA A 142 -4.77 12.29 -16.08
CA ALA A 142 -4.92 10.98 -16.74
C ALA A 142 -4.53 9.82 -15.81
N LEU A 143 -3.47 9.97 -14.98
CA LEU A 143 -3.14 9.00 -13.93
C LEU A 143 -4.24 8.85 -12.88
N LYS A 144 -4.95 9.93 -12.56
CA LYS A 144 -6.12 9.87 -11.68
C LYS A 144 -7.28 9.11 -12.32
N ASP A 145 -7.58 9.41 -13.57
CA ASP A 145 -8.74 8.86 -14.26
C ASP A 145 -8.59 7.37 -14.59
N TYR A 146 -7.41 6.96 -15.02
CA TYR A 146 -7.14 5.59 -15.50
C TYR A 146 -6.28 4.76 -14.54
N GLY A 147 -5.68 5.40 -13.53
CA GLY A 147 -4.78 4.75 -12.59
C GLY A 147 -3.48 4.28 -13.23
N THR A 148 -2.72 3.49 -12.49
CA THR A 148 -1.44 2.93 -12.98
C THR A 148 -1.63 1.97 -14.16
N ALA A 149 -2.84 1.43 -14.37
CA ALA A 149 -3.15 0.54 -15.49
C ALA A 149 -2.97 1.21 -16.86
N MET A 150 -3.05 2.55 -16.95
CA MET A 150 -2.74 3.28 -18.20
C MET A 150 -1.33 3.03 -18.73
N MET A 151 -0.40 2.66 -17.86
CA MET A 151 0.96 2.30 -18.27
C MET A 151 0.99 1.03 -19.13
N GLY A 152 -0.05 0.18 -19.02
CA GLY A 152 -0.24 -0.94 -19.93
C GLY A 152 -0.45 -0.50 -21.38
N ASP A 153 -1.31 0.50 -21.60
CA ASP A 153 -1.53 1.07 -22.94
C ASP A 153 -0.25 1.67 -23.51
N TYR A 154 0.45 2.49 -22.72
CA TYR A 154 1.70 3.10 -23.13
C TYR A 154 2.78 2.06 -23.46
N THR A 155 3.02 1.09 -22.58
CA THR A 155 4.03 0.06 -22.82
C THR A 155 3.68 -0.85 -23.99
N ASN A 156 2.39 -1.15 -24.20
CA ASN A 156 1.91 -1.89 -25.37
C ASN A 156 2.17 -1.09 -26.68
N TYR A 157 1.88 0.21 -26.66
CA TYR A 157 2.10 1.09 -27.81
C TYR A 157 3.59 1.19 -28.21
N VAL A 158 4.49 1.35 -27.24
CA VAL A 158 5.94 1.46 -27.52
C VAL A 158 6.64 0.12 -27.71
N GLY A 159 5.93 -1.00 -27.68
CA GLY A 159 6.52 -2.32 -27.85
C GLY A 159 7.33 -2.80 -26.64
N GLY A 160 7.08 -2.22 -25.47
CA GLY A 160 7.77 -2.55 -24.20
C GLY A 160 6.97 -3.44 -23.25
N LEU A 161 5.77 -3.92 -23.65
CA LEU A 161 4.95 -4.80 -22.81
C LEU A 161 5.50 -6.22 -22.85
N PRO A 162 5.93 -6.79 -21.68
CA PRO A 162 6.40 -8.18 -21.63
C PRO A 162 5.26 -9.15 -21.98
N THR A 163 5.25 -9.64 -23.19
CA THR A 163 4.20 -10.54 -23.70
C THR A 163 4.78 -11.92 -23.97
N ASN A 164 4.06 -12.97 -23.58
CA ASN A 164 4.48 -14.37 -23.77
C ASN A 164 5.93 -14.61 -23.28
N ASN A 165 6.22 -14.27 -22.04
CA ASN A 165 7.55 -14.39 -21.44
C ASN A 165 8.64 -13.63 -22.24
N PHE A 166 8.37 -12.37 -22.60
CA PHE A 166 9.28 -11.50 -23.36
C PHE A 166 9.55 -11.95 -24.81
N SER A 167 8.74 -12.86 -25.37
CA SER A 167 8.85 -13.23 -26.79
C SER A 167 8.25 -12.20 -27.74
N ALA A 168 7.41 -11.31 -27.21
CA ALA A 168 6.85 -10.15 -27.92
C ALA A 168 6.79 -8.93 -26.99
N GLY A 169 6.76 -7.75 -27.55
CA GLY A 169 6.68 -6.47 -26.84
C GLY A 169 5.29 -5.82 -26.84
N SER A 170 4.35 -6.40 -27.59
CA SER A 170 2.96 -5.89 -27.69
C SER A 170 1.99 -7.07 -27.80
N GLN A 171 0.77 -6.87 -27.31
CA GLN A 171 -0.30 -7.87 -27.40
C GLN A 171 -1.31 -7.57 -28.51
N ALA A 172 -1.80 -6.37 -28.60
CA ALA A 172 -2.75 -5.94 -29.60
C ALA A 172 -2.00 -5.08 -30.63
N THR A 173 -1.78 -5.62 -31.83
CA THR A 173 -0.97 -4.98 -32.88
C THR A 173 -1.67 -4.87 -34.22
N GLY A 174 -2.87 -5.46 -34.38
CA GLY A 174 -3.71 -5.37 -35.58
C GLY A 174 -4.57 -4.12 -35.59
N GLU A 175 -4.99 -3.71 -36.80
CA GLU A 175 -5.98 -2.63 -36.94
C GLU A 175 -7.32 -3.07 -36.34
N GLY A 176 -7.82 -2.31 -35.35
CA GLY A 176 -9.03 -2.63 -34.62
C GLY A 176 -8.83 -3.53 -33.39
N ASP A 177 -7.61 -3.98 -33.11
CA ASP A 177 -7.32 -4.75 -31.88
C ASP A 177 -7.53 -3.87 -30.64
N VAL A 178 -8.18 -4.45 -29.62
CA VAL A 178 -8.40 -3.81 -28.32
C VAL A 178 -7.46 -4.40 -27.29
N PHE A 179 -6.72 -3.55 -26.60
CA PHE A 179 -5.89 -3.95 -25.47
C PHE A 179 -6.71 -3.98 -24.20
N GLU A 180 -7.30 -5.14 -23.86
CA GLU A 180 -8.25 -5.30 -22.75
C GLU A 180 -7.65 -5.20 -21.35
N MET A 181 -6.32 -5.02 -21.22
CA MET A 181 -5.63 -4.76 -19.95
C MET A 181 -5.20 -3.30 -19.78
N GLY A 182 -5.61 -2.42 -20.69
CA GLY A 182 -5.31 -0.99 -20.64
C GLY A 182 -6.15 -0.23 -19.61
N GLY A 183 -5.68 0.96 -19.27
CA GLY A 183 -6.31 1.78 -18.24
C GLY A 183 -7.76 2.13 -18.53
N GLN A 184 -8.08 2.46 -19.78
CA GLN A 184 -9.46 2.79 -20.18
C GLN A 184 -10.38 1.58 -20.03
N HIS A 185 -9.98 0.43 -20.56
CA HIS A 185 -10.79 -0.80 -20.49
C HIS A 185 -11.02 -1.25 -19.05
N ILE A 186 -9.95 -1.22 -18.23
CA ILE A 186 -10.05 -1.55 -16.79
C ILE A 186 -10.99 -0.57 -16.07
N ARG A 187 -10.91 0.73 -16.37
CA ARG A 187 -11.79 1.75 -15.80
C ARG A 187 -13.25 1.46 -16.13
N GLU A 188 -13.57 1.22 -17.40
CA GLU A 188 -14.92 0.91 -17.84
C GLU A 188 -15.48 -0.32 -17.12
N ARG A 189 -14.70 -1.40 -17.06
CA ARG A 189 -15.11 -2.63 -16.36
C ARG A 189 -15.30 -2.45 -14.84
N ASN A 190 -14.46 -1.63 -14.21
CA ASN A 190 -14.62 -1.33 -12.79
C ASN A 190 -15.92 -0.56 -12.54
N MET A 191 -16.21 0.43 -13.36
CA MET A 191 -17.46 1.20 -13.25
C MET A 191 -18.70 0.33 -13.49
N GLU A 192 -18.68 -0.54 -14.49
CA GLU A 192 -19.77 -1.49 -14.77
C GLU A 192 -20.05 -2.42 -13.59
N ARG A 193 -19.01 -2.78 -12.83
CA ARG A 193 -19.11 -3.66 -11.66
C ARG A 193 -19.42 -2.91 -10.35
N GLY A 194 -19.56 -1.59 -10.38
CA GLY A 194 -19.76 -0.76 -9.21
C GLY A 194 -18.51 -0.58 -8.34
N GLY A 195 -17.33 -0.84 -8.91
CA GLY A 195 -16.04 -0.57 -8.25
C GLY A 195 -15.57 0.87 -8.42
N GLU A 196 -14.44 1.19 -7.81
CA GLU A 196 -13.78 2.49 -7.92
C GLU A 196 -12.68 2.44 -8.97
N THR A 197 -12.53 3.52 -9.75
CA THR A 197 -11.48 3.61 -10.78
C THR A 197 -10.13 4.04 -10.22
N SER A 198 -10.13 4.69 -9.06
CA SER A 198 -8.93 5.23 -8.41
C SER A 198 -9.06 5.16 -6.89
N HIS A 199 -7.91 5.09 -6.19
CA HIS A 199 -7.86 5.05 -4.73
C HIS A 199 -6.60 5.72 -4.20
N ALA A 200 -6.74 6.51 -3.13
CA ALA A 200 -5.63 7.15 -2.46
C ALA A 200 -4.79 6.13 -1.67
N CYS A 201 -3.50 6.00 -1.97
CA CYS A 201 -2.60 5.12 -1.21
C CYS A 201 -2.22 5.68 0.17
N MET A 202 -2.46 6.96 0.40
CA MET A 202 -2.22 7.67 1.66
C MET A 202 -3.17 8.85 1.82
N PRO A 203 -3.49 9.27 3.04
CA PRO A 203 -4.34 10.43 3.27
C PRO A 203 -3.79 11.69 2.59
N GLY A 204 -4.66 12.39 1.86
CA GLY A 204 -4.34 13.61 1.14
C GLY A 204 -3.67 13.42 -0.22
N CYS A 205 -3.54 12.20 -0.72
CA CYS A 205 -3.11 11.96 -2.09
C CYS A 205 -4.20 12.41 -3.06
N MET A 206 -3.88 13.39 -3.91
CA MET A 206 -4.82 13.95 -4.90
C MET A 206 -4.80 13.18 -6.24
N ILE A 207 -3.72 12.43 -6.50
CA ILE A 207 -3.54 11.69 -7.74
C ILE A 207 -4.37 10.40 -7.73
N GLU A 208 -4.43 9.71 -6.59
CA GLU A 208 -5.26 8.51 -6.40
C GLU A 208 -5.05 7.43 -7.47
N CYS A 209 -3.81 7.22 -7.91
CA CYS A 209 -3.47 6.41 -9.08
C CYS A 209 -3.55 4.89 -8.90
N SER A 210 -4.06 4.41 -7.77
CA SER A 210 -4.27 2.97 -7.55
C SER A 210 -5.62 2.54 -8.09
N ASN A 211 -5.63 1.51 -8.95
CA ASN A 211 -6.87 0.88 -9.41
C ASN A 211 -7.46 0.02 -8.28
N VAL A 212 -8.77 0.05 -8.14
CA VAL A 212 -9.55 -0.75 -7.18
C VAL A 212 -10.64 -1.51 -7.95
N TYR A 213 -10.70 -2.82 -7.77
CA TYR A 213 -11.58 -3.73 -8.49
C TYR A 213 -12.78 -4.18 -7.65
#